data_51a886acc5d16a1337b2cc50b26471c0
#
_entry.id   51a886acc5d16a1337b2cc50b26471c0
#
_cell.length_a   1.000
_cell.length_b   1.000
_cell.length_c   1.000
_cell.angle_alpha   90.00
_cell.angle_beta   90.00
_cell.angle_gamma   90.00
#
_symmetry.space_group_name_H-M   'P 1'
#
loop_
_entity.id
_entity.type
_entity.pdbx_description
1 polymer ?
#
loop_
_entity_poly.entity_id
_entity_poly.type
_entity_poly.pdbx_seq_one_letter_code
_entity_poly.pdbx_strand_id
1 'polypeptide(L)'
;SYNRSHTPLYGYDKATTPHMSAMAADSSLVVYTDVVTPEDWTEKVLKGLLGMGPDVENYDSYAIFPVLLHKAGYYTALYDNEFLVGTGDHFHADGDLSALTYDFRNSRQYKYDHEMVGTIELTSRPGFYFVHLYGQHFTYADRYPVGWDCFGPDDYDAGRYNAMQRDVLAAYDNATLYNDHVVNEVISRFAGRPAVVVYVSDHGEEVFDCRDYFGHGNAVSAPDMSPQLRVPMVVWMSPEFMAAQPEKAAAIRAAASLPLTLNDLGHYMLDLANVGSPQFDATRSALSGAYDASRPRIVLSSIDFDAPR
;
A
#
# COMPACT_ATOMS: atom_id res chain seq x y z
N SER A 1 -3.44 -7.25 0.20
CA SER A 1 -3.01 -8.48 0.94
C SER A 1 -1.52 -8.76 0.81
N TYR A 2 -0.60 -7.94 1.37
CA TYR A 2 0.83 -8.12 1.18
C TYR A 2 1.58 -8.35 2.49
N ASN A 3 1.99 -9.60 2.73
CA ASN A 3 2.86 -9.96 3.86
C ASN A 3 4.30 -9.46 3.61
N ARG A 4 4.73 -8.48 4.37
CA ARG A 4 6.08 -7.92 4.22
C ARG A 4 7.20 -8.93 4.52
N SER A 5 6.92 -9.98 5.32
CA SER A 5 7.90 -11.02 5.65
C SER A 5 8.29 -11.87 4.43
N HIS A 6 7.51 -11.80 3.35
CA HIS A 6 7.77 -12.48 2.08
C HIS A 6 8.49 -11.58 1.05
N THR A 7 9.19 -10.54 1.50
CA THR A 7 10.00 -9.69 0.61
C THR A 7 11.41 -9.44 1.14
N PRO A 8 12.45 -9.51 0.28
CA PRO A 8 13.85 -9.22 0.62
C PRO A 8 14.06 -7.86 1.28
N LEU A 9 13.24 -6.86 0.97
CA LEU A 9 13.30 -5.52 1.58
C LEU A 9 13.15 -5.55 3.11
N TYR A 10 12.56 -6.62 3.67
CA TYR A 10 12.38 -6.82 5.11
C TYR A 10 13.04 -8.11 5.61
N GLY A 11 13.97 -8.68 4.82
CA GLY A 11 14.83 -9.77 5.26
C GLY A 11 14.42 -11.16 4.78
N TYR A 12 13.48 -11.29 3.84
CA TYR A 12 13.16 -12.58 3.23
C TYR A 12 14.32 -13.08 2.37
N ASP A 13 14.57 -14.38 2.38
CA ASP A 13 15.70 -15.00 1.69
C ASP A 13 15.46 -15.27 0.20
N LYS A 14 14.19 -15.28 -0.26
CA LYS A 14 13.85 -15.51 -1.66
C LYS A 14 13.70 -14.19 -2.42
N ALA A 15 14.11 -14.19 -3.69
CA ALA A 15 14.11 -13.00 -4.55
C ALA A 15 12.71 -12.68 -5.12
N THR A 16 11.76 -12.40 -4.23
CA THR A 16 10.37 -12.10 -4.59
C THR A 16 10.16 -10.65 -5.07
N THR A 17 11.10 -9.74 -4.83
CA THR A 17 10.99 -8.32 -5.23
C THR A 17 12.28 -7.79 -5.86
N PRO A 18 12.74 -8.35 -7.00
CA PRO A 18 14.02 -7.95 -7.60
C PRO A 18 14.05 -6.50 -8.07
N HIS A 19 12.96 -5.95 -8.62
CA HIS A 19 12.92 -4.56 -9.10
C HIS A 19 12.96 -3.58 -7.93
N MET A 20 12.11 -3.75 -6.91
CA MET A 20 12.12 -2.89 -5.72
C MET A 20 13.46 -3.01 -4.97
N SER A 21 14.05 -4.20 -4.90
CA SER A 21 15.37 -4.40 -4.29
C SER A 21 16.49 -3.66 -5.02
N ALA A 22 16.47 -3.65 -6.35
CA ALA A 22 17.43 -2.90 -7.16
C ALA A 22 17.27 -1.38 -6.97
N MET A 23 16.02 -0.88 -6.96
CA MET A 23 15.73 0.53 -6.72
C MET A 23 16.06 0.98 -5.29
N ALA A 24 15.93 0.10 -4.31
CA ALA A 24 16.36 0.38 -2.93
C ALA A 24 17.89 0.46 -2.85
N ALA A 25 18.61 -0.39 -3.59
CA ALA A 25 20.07 -0.39 -3.62
C ALA A 25 20.66 0.88 -4.28
N ASP A 26 20.00 1.45 -5.29
CA ASP A 26 20.41 2.71 -5.94
C ASP A 26 19.84 3.96 -5.23
N SER A 27 19.10 3.80 -4.15
CA SER A 27 18.50 4.86 -3.34
C SER A 27 17.40 5.68 -4.04
N SER A 28 16.85 5.19 -5.13
CA SER A 28 15.66 5.79 -5.77
C SER A 28 14.36 5.35 -5.07
N LEU A 29 14.38 4.23 -4.34
CA LEU A 29 13.28 3.72 -3.52
C LEU A 29 13.65 3.81 -2.03
N VAL A 30 12.77 4.38 -1.24
CA VAL A 30 12.88 4.44 0.23
C VAL A 30 11.96 3.38 0.83
N VAL A 31 12.52 2.49 1.66
CA VAL A 31 11.77 1.43 2.35
C VAL A 31 11.41 1.89 3.75
N TYR A 32 10.11 1.90 4.05
CA TYR A 32 9.60 2.25 5.38
C TYR A 32 9.55 1.00 6.25
N THR A 33 10.20 1.05 7.40
CA THR A 33 10.48 -0.16 8.19
C THR A 33 9.45 -0.45 9.27
N ASP A 34 8.62 0.52 9.67
CA ASP A 34 7.66 0.36 10.75
C ASP A 34 6.29 0.97 10.40
N VAL A 35 5.54 0.26 9.56
CA VAL A 35 4.21 0.65 9.11
C VAL A 35 3.20 -0.40 9.52
N VAL A 36 2.11 0.04 10.13
CA VAL A 36 0.98 -0.82 10.50
C VAL A 36 -0.31 -0.35 9.83
N THR A 37 -1.16 -1.30 9.51
CA THR A 37 -2.54 -1.04 9.10
C THR A 37 -3.47 -1.07 10.31
N PRO A 38 -4.51 -0.24 10.36
CA PRO A 38 -5.45 -0.24 11.48
C PRO A 38 -6.34 -1.48 11.53
N GLU A 39 -6.57 -2.14 10.39
CA GLU A 39 -7.51 -3.24 10.25
C GLU A 39 -6.94 -4.31 9.30
N ASP A 40 -7.56 -5.48 9.27
CA ASP A 40 -7.16 -6.63 8.45
C ASP A 40 -8.15 -6.94 7.30
N TRP A 41 -8.97 -5.94 6.91
CA TRP A 41 -9.90 -5.98 5.79
C TRP A 41 -9.79 -4.73 4.93
N THR A 42 -9.70 -4.90 3.62
CA THR A 42 -9.54 -3.83 2.61
C THR A 42 -10.51 -2.68 2.83
N GLU A 43 -11.81 -2.97 2.95
CA GLU A 43 -12.86 -1.98 3.11
C GLU A 43 -12.63 -1.04 4.31
N LYS A 44 -12.36 -1.62 5.47
CA LYS A 44 -12.11 -0.86 6.69
C LYS A 44 -10.82 -0.03 6.60
N VAL A 45 -9.77 -0.64 6.06
CA VAL A 45 -8.49 0.03 5.90
C VAL A 45 -8.61 1.24 4.97
N LEU A 46 -9.29 1.11 3.83
CA LEU A 46 -9.42 2.20 2.86
C LEU A 46 -10.17 3.41 3.44
N LYS A 47 -11.11 3.22 4.34
CA LYS A 47 -11.76 4.31 5.07
C LYS A 47 -10.75 5.17 5.86
N GLY A 48 -9.87 4.53 6.62
CA GLY A 48 -8.82 5.21 7.37
C GLY A 48 -7.73 5.78 6.46
N LEU A 49 -7.26 4.98 5.51
CA LEU A 49 -6.18 5.34 4.57
C LEU A 49 -6.52 6.57 3.71
N LEU A 50 -7.75 6.66 3.23
CA LEU A 50 -8.20 7.78 2.40
C LEU A 50 -8.70 8.96 3.24
N GLY A 51 -9.19 8.70 4.45
CA GLY A 51 -9.78 9.69 5.33
C GLY A 51 -8.78 10.64 5.98
N MET A 52 -9.29 11.80 6.41
CA MET A 52 -8.54 12.76 7.22
C MET A 52 -8.88 12.65 8.71
N GLY A 53 -9.75 11.70 9.08
CA GLY A 53 -10.19 11.47 10.45
C GLY A 53 -9.14 10.81 11.35
N PRO A 54 -9.35 10.86 12.68
CA PRO A 54 -8.43 10.27 13.65
C PRO A 54 -8.48 8.72 13.66
N ASP A 55 -9.58 8.15 13.21
CA ASP A 55 -9.86 6.72 13.25
C ASP A 55 -10.82 6.31 12.12
N VAL A 56 -11.02 5.00 11.96
CA VAL A 56 -11.86 4.40 10.93
C VAL A 56 -13.34 4.57 11.21
N GLU A 57 -13.74 4.67 12.47
CA GLU A 57 -15.13 4.72 12.90
C GLU A 57 -15.81 6.06 12.56
N ASN A 58 -15.02 7.14 12.50
CA ASN A 58 -15.50 8.49 12.25
C ASN A 58 -15.17 9.01 10.84
N TYR A 59 -14.84 8.11 9.88
CA TYR A 59 -14.38 8.52 8.55
C TYR A 59 -15.39 9.43 7.81
N ASP A 60 -16.70 9.21 7.95
CA ASP A 60 -17.76 10.00 7.31
C ASP A 60 -17.79 11.48 7.74
N SER A 61 -17.20 11.79 8.89
CA SER A 61 -17.14 13.16 9.42
C SER A 61 -16.04 14.01 8.80
N TYR A 62 -15.18 13.40 7.97
CA TYR A 62 -14.01 14.03 7.38
C TYR A 62 -13.98 13.85 5.88
N ALA A 63 -13.37 14.81 5.18
CA ALA A 63 -13.10 14.62 3.75
C ALA A 63 -12.07 13.52 3.56
N ILE A 64 -12.13 12.84 2.42
CA ILE A 64 -11.02 12.01 1.97
C ILE A 64 -9.97 12.89 1.28
N PHE A 65 -8.68 12.58 1.43
CA PHE A 65 -7.60 13.43 0.90
C PHE A 65 -7.64 13.62 -0.62
N PRO A 66 -8.11 12.65 -1.45
CA PRO A 66 -8.25 12.86 -2.89
C PRO A 66 -9.20 14.02 -3.26
N VAL A 67 -10.27 14.22 -2.48
CA VAL A 67 -11.17 15.39 -2.65
C VAL A 67 -10.42 16.69 -2.43
N LEU A 68 -9.55 16.73 -1.43
CA LEU A 68 -8.77 17.91 -1.08
C LEU A 68 -7.72 18.21 -2.16
N LEU A 69 -7.09 17.17 -2.72
CA LEU A 69 -6.20 17.29 -3.87
C LEU A 69 -6.93 17.81 -5.11
N HIS A 70 -8.12 17.26 -5.41
CA HIS A 70 -8.94 17.75 -6.53
C HIS A 70 -9.32 19.23 -6.37
N LYS A 71 -9.78 19.62 -5.17
CA LYS A 71 -10.09 21.02 -4.86
C LYS A 71 -8.87 21.96 -4.97
N ALA A 72 -7.66 21.43 -4.74
CA ALA A 72 -6.41 22.14 -4.94
C ALA A 72 -5.97 22.20 -6.43
N GLY A 73 -6.73 21.63 -7.35
CA GLY A 73 -6.49 21.70 -8.80
C GLY A 73 -5.73 20.50 -9.38
N TYR A 74 -5.48 19.46 -8.59
CA TYR A 74 -4.87 18.23 -9.11
C TYR A 74 -5.87 17.50 -10.04
N TYR A 75 -5.35 16.91 -11.12
CA TYR A 75 -6.05 15.86 -11.84
C TYR A 75 -6.16 14.64 -10.92
N THR A 76 -7.34 14.07 -10.79
CA THR A 76 -7.57 12.90 -9.94
C THR A 76 -8.08 11.74 -10.78
N ALA A 77 -7.38 10.60 -10.70
CA ALA A 77 -7.70 9.39 -11.45
C ALA A 77 -7.71 8.17 -10.54
N LEU A 78 -8.70 7.31 -10.73
CA LEU A 78 -8.80 6.00 -10.12
C LEU A 78 -8.61 4.90 -11.16
N TYR A 79 -7.58 4.11 -11.00
CA TYR A 79 -7.36 2.83 -11.69
C TYR A 79 -7.57 1.71 -10.70
N ASP A 80 -8.71 1.02 -10.80
CA ASP A 80 -9.17 0.05 -9.83
C ASP A 80 -9.35 -1.32 -10.51
N ASN A 81 -8.55 -2.32 -10.09
CA ASN A 81 -8.66 -3.67 -10.62
C ASN A 81 -9.38 -4.65 -9.68
N GLU A 82 -9.61 -4.27 -8.44
CA GLU A 82 -10.42 -5.05 -7.50
C GLU A 82 -11.91 -4.68 -7.54
N PHE A 83 -12.25 -3.55 -8.17
CA PHE A 83 -13.60 -3.03 -8.33
C PHE A 83 -14.34 -2.77 -7.00
N LEU A 84 -13.68 -2.06 -6.12
CA LEU A 84 -14.28 -1.60 -4.86
C LEU A 84 -15.54 -0.79 -5.06
N VAL A 85 -15.65 -0.10 -6.18
CA VAL A 85 -16.78 0.78 -6.50
C VAL A 85 -17.84 0.00 -7.26
N GLY A 86 -18.99 -0.23 -6.67
CA GLY A 86 -20.13 -0.89 -7.29
C GLY A 86 -20.49 -2.26 -6.69
N THR A 87 -19.77 -2.72 -5.68
CA THR A 87 -20.12 -3.96 -4.95
C THR A 87 -21.11 -3.74 -3.80
N GLY A 88 -21.77 -2.58 -3.77
CA GLY A 88 -23.08 -2.39 -3.16
C GLY A 88 -23.13 -2.12 -1.66
N ASP A 89 -22.31 -2.65 -0.80
CA ASP A 89 -22.52 -2.51 0.65
C ASP A 89 -21.28 -2.10 1.46
N HIS A 90 -20.15 -1.92 0.80
CA HIS A 90 -18.91 -1.88 1.52
C HIS A 90 -18.34 -0.48 1.74
N PHE A 91 -18.57 0.44 0.83
CA PHE A 91 -18.29 1.85 1.04
C PHE A 91 -19.61 2.59 1.12
N HIS A 92 -19.96 3.06 2.27
CA HIS A 92 -21.20 3.75 2.53
C HIS A 92 -21.23 5.14 1.92
N ALA A 93 -20.70 5.43 0.93
CA ALA A 93 -21.00 6.66 0.26
C ALA A 93 -20.57 6.55 -1.19
N ASP A 94 -21.51 6.35 -2.07
CA ASP A 94 -21.40 6.74 -3.46
C ASP A 94 -20.78 8.15 -3.60
N GLY A 95 -20.92 8.99 -2.59
CA GLY A 95 -20.30 10.31 -2.49
C GLY A 95 -18.79 10.32 -2.32
N ASP A 96 -18.22 9.45 -1.47
CA ASP A 96 -16.79 9.51 -1.13
C ASP A 96 -15.93 8.85 -2.21
N LEU A 97 -16.39 7.74 -2.77
CA LEU A 97 -15.69 7.10 -3.89
C LEU A 97 -15.91 7.81 -5.22
N SER A 98 -17.05 8.47 -5.41
CA SER A 98 -17.22 9.34 -6.57
C SER A 98 -16.18 10.46 -6.59
N ALA A 99 -15.70 10.88 -5.43
CA ALA A 99 -14.62 11.85 -5.30
C ALA A 99 -13.27 11.34 -5.83
N LEU A 100 -12.98 10.04 -5.74
CA LEU A 100 -11.81 9.44 -6.38
C LEU A 100 -11.88 9.45 -7.91
N THR A 101 -13.08 9.63 -8.48
CA THR A 101 -13.35 9.50 -9.90
C THR A 101 -13.63 10.84 -10.59
N TYR A 102 -13.22 11.96 -10.01
CA TYR A 102 -13.59 13.30 -10.53
C TYR A 102 -13.18 13.52 -11.99
N ASP A 103 -11.98 13.10 -12.38
CA ASP A 103 -11.49 13.29 -13.73
C ASP A 103 -11.51 11.98 -14.54
N PHE A 104 -11.13 10.85 -13.92
CA PHE A 104 -11.05 9.56 -14.61
C PHE A 104 -11.25 8.37 -13.69
N ARG A 105 -11.91 7.33 -14.21
CA ARG A 105 -11.97 5.98 -13.66
C ARG A 105 -11.98 4.96 -14.80
N ASN A 106 -11.25 3.84 -14.66
CA ASN A 106 -11.35 2.74 -15.61
C ASN A 106 -12.73 2.07 -15.52
N SER A 107 -13.28 1.67 -16.68
CA SER A 107 -14.63 1.15 -16.80
C SER A 107 -14.75 -0.37 -16.68
N ARG A 108 -13.65 -1.08 -16.59
CA ARG A 108 -13.61 -2.55 -16.52
C ARG A 108 -12.50 -3.06 -15.60
N GLN A 109 -12.74 -4.24 -15.02
CA GLN A 109 -11.73 -5.06 -14.37
C GLN A 109 -10.90 -5.80 -15.43
N TYR A 110 -9.63 -5.96 -15.15
CA TYR A 110 -8.68 -6.70 -15.98
C TYR A 110 -8.34 -8.03 -15.29
N LYS A 111 -7.96 -9.03 -16.07
CA LYS A 111 -7.58 -10.32 -15.50
C LYS A 111 -6.28 -10.19 -14.69
N TYR A 112 -5.34 -9.41 -15.19
CA TYR A 112 -4.04 -9.17 -14.55
C TYR A 112 -3.77 -7.67 -14.42
N ASP A 113 -3.10 -7.29 -13.34
CA ASP A 113 -2.87 -5.87 -12.99
C ASP A 113 -2.06 -5.11 -14.04
N HIS A 114 -1.06 -5.74 -14.69
CA HIS A 114 -0.27 -5.10 -15.73
C HIS A 114 -1.12 -4.62 -16.92
N GLU A 115 -2.22 -5.31 -17.23
CA GLU A 115 -3.14 -4.92 -18.32
C GLU A 115 -3.81 -3.58 -18.01
N MET A 116 -4.21 -3.37 -16.73
CA MET A 116 -4.75 -2.09 -16.27
C MET A 116 -3.66 -1.01 -16.25
N VAL A 117 -2.49 -1.31 -15.70
CA VAL A 117 -1.36 -0.37 -15.64
C VAL A 117 -0.97 0.08 -17.04
N GLY A 118 -1.06 -0.81 -18.05
CA GLY A 118 -0.85 -0.49 -19.46
C GLY A 118 -1.75 0.63 -20.00
N THR A 119 -2.89 0.89 -19.36
CA THR A 119 -3.88 1.93 -19.77
C THR A 119 -3.71 3.26 -19.04
N ILE A 120 -2.75 3.40 -18.13
CA ILE A 120 -2.55 4.66 -17.42
C ILE A 120 -2.12 5.76 -18.38
N GLU A 121 -2.94 6.81 -18.48
CA GLU A 121 -2.66 8.01 -19.26
C GLU A 121 -2.33 9.18 -18.33
N LEU A 122 -1.16 9.79 -18.55
CA LEU A 122 -0.67 10.88 -17.71
C LEU A 122 -1.03 12.24 -18.34
N THR A 123 -1.47 13.17 -17.50
CA THR A 123 -1.75 14.55 -17.94
C THR A 123 -0.50 15.44 -17.82
N SER A 124 -0.57 16.64 -18.41
CA SER A 124 0.48 17.66 -18.28
C SER A 124 0.35 18.51 -17.01
N ARG A 125 -0.81 18.47 -16.34
CA ARG A 125 -1.03 19.19 -15.07
C ARG A 125 -0.65 18.30 -13.87
N PRO A 126 -0.44 18.86 -12.67
CA PRO A 126 -0.25 18.06 -11.46
C PRO A 126 -1.39 17.05 -11.30
N GLY A 127 -1.06 15.81 -11.00
CA GLY A 127 -2.04 14.73 -10.93
C GLY A 127 -1.84 13.82 -9.72
N PHE A 128 -2.92 13.30 -9.21
CA PHE A 128 -2.99 12.21 -8.25
C PHE A 128 -3.63 11.01 -8.94
N TYR A 129 -2.91 9.91 -8.95
CA TYR A 129 -3.34 8.64 -9.54
C TYR A 129 -3.44 7.60 -8.42
N PHE A 130 -4.63 7.19 -8.09
CA PHE A 130 -4.86 6.07 -7.19
C PHE A 130 -4.93 4.80 -8.04
N VAL A 131 -3.91 3.93 -7.90
CA VAL A 131 -3.80 2.68 -8.64
C VAL A 131 -4.03 1.54 -7.67
N HIS A 132 -5.23 0.97 -7.69
CA HIS A 132 -5.63 -0.12 -6.82
C HIS A 132 -5.45 -1.45 -7.54
N LEU A 133 -4.42 -2.17 -7.15
CA LEU A 133 -4.06 -3.47 -7.72
C LEU A 133 -4.82 -4.59 -7.02
N TYR A 134 -5.14 -5.65 -7.74
CA TYR A 134 -5.61 -6.88 -7.14
C TYR A 134 -4.50 -7.55 -6.29
N GLY A 135 -3.25 -7.38 -6.73
CA GLY A 135 -2.05 -7.78 -5.99
C GLY A 135 -2.01 -9.26 -5.67
N GLN A 136 -1.65 -9.59 -4.43
CA GLN A 136 -1.55 -10.96 -3.91
C GLN A 136 -2.84 -11.45 -3.24
N HIS A 137 -4.01 -10.91 -3.63
CA HIS A 137 -5.28 -11.35 -3.06
C HIS A 137 -5.55 -12.85 -3.33
N PHE A 138 -6.19 -13.51 -2.40
CA PHE A 138 -6.63 -14.91 -2.53
C PHE A 138 -7.57 -15.09 -3.76
N THR A 139 -7.44 -16.09 -4.64
CA THR A 139 -6.49 -17.21 -4.70
C THR A 139 -5.18 -16.81 -5.38
N TYR A 140 -4.05 -16.98 -4.70
CA TYR A 140 -2.76 -16.45 -5.14
C TYR A 140 -2.33 -16.92 -6.54
N ALA A 141 -2.56 -18.20 -6.87
CA ALA A 141 -2.21 -18.77 -8.18
C ALA A 141 -2.96 -18.12 -9.37
N ASP A 142 -4.08 -17.43 -9.10
CA ASP A 142 -4.84 -16.72 -10.13
C ASP A 142 -4.33 -15.29 -10.37
N ARG A 143 -3.38 -14.82 -9.56
CA ARG A 143 -2.92 -13.42 -9.56
C ARG A 143 -1.84 -13.13 -10.58
N TYR A 144 -1.21 -14.13 -11.18
CA TYR A 144 -0.14 -13.96 -12.16
C TYR A 144 -0.39 -14.78 -13.42
N PRO A 145 0.10 -14.33 -14.60
CA PRO A 145 -0.05 -15.08 -15.84
C PRO A 145 0.93 -16.27 -15.93
N VAL A 146 0.65 -17.18 -16.83
CA VAL A 146 1.55 -18.30 -17.16
C VAL A 146 2.95 -17.77 -17.50
N GLY A 147 3.97 -18.41 -16.96
CA GLY A 147 5.37 -18.02 -17.11
C GLY A 147 5.95 -17.26 -15.91
N TRP A 148 5.14 -16.99 -14.89
CA TRP A 148 5.57 -16.41 -13.61
C TRP A 148 5.69 -17.44 -12.49
N ASP A 149 5.67 -18.74 -12.82
CA ASP A 149 5.86 -19.86 -11.89
C ASP A 149 7.37 -20.07 -11.62
N CYS A 150 8.01 -19.08 -10.98
CA CYS A 150 9.45 -19.09 -10.69
C CYS A 150 9.79 -19.88 -9.43
N PHE A 151 8.86 -19.95 -8.47
CA PHE A 151 8.99 -20.71 -7.23
C PHE A 151 8.09 -21.93 -7.30
N GLY A 152 8.64 -23.08 -6.89
CA GLY A 152 7.92 -24.34 -6.80
C GLY A 152 7.86 -24.87 -5.36
N PRO A 153 7.02 -25.91 -5.07
CA PRO A 153 6.91 -26.49 -3.73
C PRO A 153 8.23 -27.06 -3.20
N ASP A 154 9.17 -27.40 -4.08
CA ASP A 154 10.49 -27.93 -3.69
C ASP A 154 11.46 -26.83 -3.18
N ASP A 155 11.12 -25.56 -3.35
CA ASP A 155 11.88 -24.44 -2.80
C ASP A 155 11.59 -24.19 -1.30
N TYR A 156 10.70 -24.97 -0.69
CA TYR A 156 10.27 -24.84 0.71
C TYR A 156 10.56 -26.09 1.49
N ASP A 157 10.95 -25.90 2.78
CA ASP A 157 11.38 -26.98 3.67
C ASP A 157 10.23 -28.00 3.92
N ALA A 158 10.41 -29.22 3.39
CA ALA A 158 9.49 -30.33 3.59
C ALA A 158 9.46 -30.86 5.04
N GLY A 159 10.45 -30.50 5.86
CA GLY A 159 10.47 -30.82 7.30
C GLY A 159 9.59 -29.86 8.10
N ARG A 160 9.36 -28.64 7.59
CA ARG A 160 8.53 -27.62 8.22
C ARG A 160 7.11 -27.58 7.66
N TYR A 161 6.96 -27.73 6.35
CA TYR A 161 5.69 -27.52 5.64
C TYR A 161 5.22 -28.80 4.94
N ASN A 162 3.94 -29.12 5.05
CA ASN A 162 3.34 -30.19 4.26
C ASN A 162 3.21 -29.81 2.77
N ALA A 163 2.79 -30.76 1.92
CA ALA A 163 2.71 -30.53 0.47
C ALA A 163 1.78 -29.35 0.11
N MET A 164 0.58 -29.28 0.72
CA MET A 164 -0.38 -28.20 0.47
C MET A 164 0.19 -26.82 0.90
N GLN A 165 0.83 -26.74 2.05
CA GLN A 165 1.45 -25.49 2.52
C GLN A 165 2.54 -25.02 1.57
N ARG A 166 3.37 -25.92 1.05
CA ARG A 166 4.42 -25.60 0.08
C ARG A 166 3.84 -25.11 -1.26
N ASP A 167 2.74 -25.69 -1.73
CA ASP A 167 2.02 -25.23 -2.91
C ASP A 167 1.49 -23.80 -2.72
N VAL A 168 0.91 -23.51 -1.56
CA VAL A 168 0.40 -22.18 -1.20
C VAL A 168 1.53 -21.15 -1.12
N LEU A 169 2.64 -21.50 -0.45
CA LEU A 169 3.82 -20.64 -0.34
C LEU A 169 4.40 -20.30 -1.72
N ALA A 170 4.53 -21.30 -2.59
CA ALA A 170 5.00 -21.10 -3.96
C ALA A 170 4.10 -20.17 -4.76
N ALA A 171 2.78 -20.38 -4.68
CA ALA A 171 1.81 -19.52 -5.35
C ALA A 171 1.86 -18.07 -4.83
N TYR A 172 2.00 -17.90 -3.50
CA TYR A 172 2.09 -16.58 -2.88
C TYR A 172 3.37 -15.83 -3.28
N ASP A 173 4.53 -16.50 -3.26
CA ASP A 173 5.79 -15.90 -3.64
C ASP A 173 5.85 -15.57 -5.16
N ASN A 174 5.23 -16.39 -6.01
CA ASN A 174 5.06 -16.08 -7.43
C ASN A 174 4.14 -14.87 -7.65
N ALA A 175 3.03 -14.75 -6.89
CA ALA A 175 2.17 -13.58 -6.93
C ALA A 175 2.91 -12.31 -6.46
N THR A 176 3.78 -12.43 -5.45
CA THR A 176 4.62 -11.35 -4.95
C THR A 176 5.65 -10.91 -5.99
N LEU A 177 6.30 -11.86 -6.65
CA LEU A 177 7.26 -11.59 -7.74
C LEU A 177 6.58 -10.87 -8.91
N TYR A 178 5.40 -11.32 -9.29
CA TYR A 178 4.63 -10.68 -10.35
C TYR A 178 4.15 -9.27 -9.94
N ASN A 179 3.74 -9.07 -8.70
CA ASN A 179 3.36 -7.75 -8.19
C ASN A 179 4.55 -6.76 -8.18
N ASP A 180 5.76 -7.21 -7.86
CA ASP A 180 6.98 -6.40 -7.99
C ASP A 180 7.19 -5.89 -9.43
N HIS A 181 6.97 -6.74 -10.42
CA HIS A 181 6.99 -6.34 -11.83
C HIS A 181 5.91 -5.30 -12.14
N VAL A 182 4.68 -5.50 -11.68
CA VAL A 182 3.57 -4.54 -11.90
C VAL A 182 3.87 -3.18 -11.25
N VAL A 183 4.39 -3.17 -10.02
CA VAL A 183 4.81 -1.93 -9.35
C VAL A 183 5.92 -1.23 -10.12
N ASN A 184 6.88 -1.97 -10.66
CA ASN A 184 7.92 -1.41 -11.53
C ASN A 184 7.34 -0.82 -12.82
N GLU A 185 6.32 -1.43 -13.42
CA GLU A 185 5.60 -0.85 -14.56
C GLU A 185 4.88 0.45 -14.19
N VAL A 186 4.20 0.50 -13.03
CA VAL A 186 3.60 1.75 -12.53
C VAL A 186 4.67 2.84 -12.40
N ILE A 187 5.78 2.57 -11.74
CA ILE A 187 6.90 3.52 -11.58
C ILE A 187 7.40 4.01 -12.94
N SER A 188 7.55 3.08 -13.89
CA SER A 188 8.05 3.38 -15.25
C SER A 188 7.13 4.36 -16.01
N ARG A 189 5.81 4.36 -15.74
CA ARG A 189 4.88 5.34 -16.33
C ARG A 189 5.20 6.77 -15.91
N PHE A 190 5.79 6.96 -14.74
CA PHE A 190 6.11 8.28 -14.18
C PHE A 190 7.57 8.68 -14.38
N ALA A 191 8.39 7.87 -15.02
CA ALA A 191 9.79 8.22 -15.33
C ALA A 191 9.89 9.45 -16.26
N GLY A 192 10.94 10.26 -16.07
CA GLY A 192 11.21 11.44 -16.88
C GLY A 192 10.36 12.68 -16.53
N ARG A 193 9.67 12.66 -15.39
CA ARG A 193 8.89 13.81 -14.86
C ARG A 193 9.02 13.88 -13.33
N PRO A 194 8.80 15.06 -12.72
CA PRO A 194 8.76 15.15 -11.25
C PRO A 194 7.60 14.30 -10.71
N ALA A 195 7.92 13.18 -10.07
CA ALA A 195 6.92 12.24 -9.56
C ALA A 195 7.39 11.51 -8.30
N VAL A 196 6.41 11.15 -7.47
CA VAL A 196 6.58 10.25 -6.32
C VAL A 196 5.54 9.14 -6.46
N VAL A 197 5.97 7.90 -6.29
CA VAL A 197 5.07 6.74 -6.20
C VAL A 197 5.16 6.21 -4.78
N VAL A 198 4.03 6.25 -4.07
CA VAL A 198 3.86 5.62 -2.76
C VAL A 198 3.16 4.30 -2.99
N TYR A 199 3.88 3.19 -2.79
CA TYR A 199 3.29 1.87 -2.79
C TYR A 199 3.12 1.38 -1.36
N VAL A 200 1.92 0.94 -1.04
CA VAL A 200 1.58 0.40 0.28
C VAL A 200 0.53 -0.69 0.13
N SER A 201 0.60 -1.73 0.95
CA SER A 201 -0.53 -2.67 1.05
C SER A 201 -1.54 -2.15 2.05
N ASP A 202 -2.81 -2.39 1.76
CA ASP A 202 -3.92 -2.11 2.65
C ASP A 202 -3.82 -2.91 3.95
N HIS A 203 -3.63 -4.22 3.88
CA HIS A 203 -3.35 -5.10 5.01
C HIS A 203 -2.30 -6.16 4.62
N GLY A 204 -1.78 -6.84 5.62
CA GLY A 204 -0.89 -7.96 5.42
C GLY A 204 -1.65 -9.26 5.15
N GLU A 205 -0.92 -10.36 5.19
CA GLU A 205 -1.41 -11.71 4.95
C GLU A 205 -0.67 -12.69 5.84
N GLU A 206 -1.36 -13.61 6.50
CA GLU A 206 -0.73 -14.76 7.12
C GLU A 206 -0.47 -15.82 6.04
N VAL A 207 0.75 -16.33 5.92
CA VAL A 207 1.10 -17.42 5.00
C VAL A 207 1.96 -18.43 5.72
N PHE A 208 1.41 -19.01 6.78
CA PHE A 208 2.08 -19.98 7.68
C PHE A 208 3.29 -19.41 8.44
N ASP A 209 3.34 -18.08 8.65
CA ASP A 209 4.44 -17.43 9.41
C ASP A 209 4.35 -17.74 10.89
N CYS A 210 3.19 -17.44 11.49
CA CYS A 210 2.95 -17.56 12.93
C CYS A 210 2.00 -18.71 13.27
N ARG A 211 1.16 -19.14 12.34
CA ARG A 211 0.10 -20.14 12.55
C ARG A 211 0.00 -21.11 11.38
N ASP A 212 -0.59 -22.27 11.60
CA ASP A 212 -1.01 -23.19 10.53
C ASP A 212 -2.29 -22.67 9.83
N TYR A 213 -2.13 -21.50 9.21
CA TYR A 213 -3.20 -20.76 8.55
C TYR A 213 -2.63 -19.90 7.41
N PHE A 214 -3.43 -19.64 6.39
CA PHE A 214 -3.13 -18.62 5.38
C PHE A 214 -4.39 -17.80 5.08
N GLY A 215 -4.22 -16.50 4.81
CA GLY A 215 -5.30 -15.54 4.59
C GLY A 215 -5.24 -14.36 5.56
N HIS A 216 -6.30 -13.56 5.55
CA HIS A 216 -6.48 -12.38 6.41
C HIS A 216 -7.88 -12.35 7.03
N GLY A 217 -8.23 -11.26 7.76
CA GLY A 217 -9.53 -11.08 8.37
C GLY A 217 -9.72 -11.83 9.68
N ASN A 218 -8.65 -12.33 10.30
CA ASN A 218 -8.70 -12.99 11.58
C ASN A 218 -7.49 -12.71 12.47
N ALA A 219 -6.97 -11.49 12.40
CA ALA A 219 -5.97 -11.00 13.33
C ALA A 219 -6.60 -10.87 14.72
N VAL A 220 -6.33 -11.83 15.61
CA VAL A 220 -7.05 -11.95 16.88
C VAL A 220 -6.25 -11.50 18.10
N SER A 221 -4.93 -11.57 18.06
CA SER A 221 -4.06 -11.16 19.18
C SER A 221 -2.59 -11.21 18.81
N ALA A 222 -1.76 -10.47 19.54
CA ALA A 222 -0.31 -10.59 19.47
C ALA A 222 0.17 -11.93 20.07
N PRO A 223 1.29 -12.45 19.56
CA PRO A 223 2.10 -11.94 18.42
C PRO A 223 1.52 -12.27 17.04
N ASP A 224 0.47 -13.05 16.99
CA ASP A 224 -0.06 -13.69 15.77
C ASP A 224 -0.69 -12.72 14.75
N MET A 225 -1.00 -11.49 15.17
CA MET A 225 -1.57 -10.48 14.26
C MET A 225 -0.52 -9.80 13.38
N SER A 226 0.78 -9.94 13.70
CA SER A 226 1.84 -9.18 13.01
C SER A 226 1.85 -9.39 11.49
N PRO A 227 1.72 -10.61 10.93
CA PRO A 227 1.71 -10.80 9.49
C PRO A 227 0.55 -10.10 8.77
N GLN A 228 -0.59 -9.93 9.44
CA GLN A 228 -1.77 -9.27 8.86
C GLN A 228 -1.79 -7.76 9.07
N LEU A 229 -1.10 -7.25 10.09
CA LEU A 229 -1.12 -5.82 10.45
C LEU A 229 0.15 -5.05 10.12
N ARG A 230 1.30 -5.71 9.98
CA ARG A 230 2.52 -5.07 9.49
C ARG A 230 2.56 -5.14 7.98
N VAL A 231 2.53 -3.99 7.33
CA VAL A 231 2.48 -3.90 5.86
C VAL A 231 3.76 -3.35 5.26
N PRO A 232 4.11 -3.74 4.03
CA PRO A 232 5.17 -3.07 3.29
C PRO A 232 4.69 -1.68 2.86
N MET A 233 5.59 -0.71 2.97
CA MET A 233 5.45 0.61 2.35
C MET A 233 6.78 1.02 1.76
N VAL A 234 6.75 1.42 0.51
CA VAL A 234 7.92 1.96 -0.19
C VAL A 234 7.55 3.25 -0.92
N VAL A 235 8.50 4.15 -1.01
CA VAL A 235 8.33 5.43 -1.70
C VAL A 235 9.43 5.59 -2.73
N TRP A 236 9.05 5.54 -4.00
CA TRP A 236 9.94 5.87 -5.10
C TRP A 236 9.86 7.36 -5.44
N MET A 237 11.02 7.96 -5.72
CA MET A 237 11.15 9.35 -6.13
C MET A 237 11.90 9.44 -7.45
N SER A 238 11.32 10.12 -8.43
CA SER A 238 12.04 10.38 -9.67
C SER A 238 13.23 11.31 -9.45
N PRO A 239 14.29 11.22 -10.28
CA PRO A 239 15.40 12.18 -10.26
C PRO A 239 14.93 13.64 -10.40
N GLU A 240 13.93 13.86 -11.24
CA GLU A 240 13.33 15.18 -11.47
C GLU A 240 12.63 15.73 -10.23
N PHE A 241 11.92 14.86 -9.48
CA PHE A 241 11.32 15.26 -8.19
C PHE A 241 12.40 15.59 -7.17
N MET A 242 13.41 14.74 -7.02
CA MET A 242 14.50 14.97 -6.07
C MET A 242 15.26 16.26 -6.36
N ALA A 243 15.43 16.60 -7.64
CA ALA A 243 16.06 17.84 -8.04
C ALA A 243 15.17 19.08 -7.79
N ALA A 244 13.85 18.95 -8.03
CA ALA A 244 12.89 20.05 -7.87
C ALA A 244 12.50 20.29 -6.40
N GLN A 245 12.49 19.24 -5.56
CA GLN A 245 12.01 19.26 -4.19
C GLN A 245 13.00 18.55 -3.23
N PRO A 246 14.25 19.02 -3.13
CA PRO A 246 15.29 18.32 -2.35
C PRO A 246 14.96 18.22 -0.86
N GLU A 247 14.31 19.22 -0.27
CA GLU A 247 13.90 19.21 1.13
C GLU A 247 12.80 18.15 1.38
N LYS A 248 11.84 18.05 0.47
CA LYS A 248 10.78 17.03 0.56
C LYS A 248 11.36 15.63 0.38
N ALA A 249 12.29 15.47 -0.56
CA ALA A 249 13.00 14.19 -0.74
C ALA A 249 13.81 13.80 0.51
N ALA A 250 14.43 14.76 1.18
CA ALA A 250 15.12 14.53 2.45
C ALA A 250 14.13 14.14 3.57
N ALA A 251 12.97 14.80 3.66
CA ALA A 251 11.91 14.45 4.63
C ALA A 251 11.38 13.02 4.40
N ILE A 252 11.14 12.61 3.15
CA ILE A 252 10.73 11.23 2.80
C ILE A 252 11.76 10.22 3.32
N ARG A 253 13.06 10.46 3.12
CA ARG A 253 14.11 9.57 3.62
C ARG A 253 14.19 9.55 5.14
N ALA A 254 14.05 10.71 5.78
CA ALA A 254 14.08 10.81 7.25
C ALA A 254 12.92 10.09 7.92
N ALA A 255 11.76 10.02 7.26
CA ALA A 255 10.56 9.33 7.75
C ALA A 255 10.64 7.80 7.69
N ALA A 256 11.62 7.22 6.99
CA ALA A 256 11.69 5.79 6.67
C ALA A 256 11.66 4.84 7.89
N SER A 257 12.15 5.29 9.04
CA SER A 257 12.18 4.50 10.28
C SER A 257 11.18 4.96 11.35
N LEU A 258 10.34 5.94 11.04
CA LEU A 258 9.32 6.38 11.98
C LEU A 258 8.18 5.36 12.08
N PRO A 259 7.57 5.20 13.27
CA PRO A 259 6.38 4.39 13.42
C PRO A 259 5.19 5.07 12.71
N LEU A 260 4.59 4.41 11.72
CA LEU A 260 3.45 4.92 10.97
C LEU A 260 2.24 4.02 11.11
N THR A 261 1.07 4.63 10.99
CA THR A 261 -0.20 3.92 10.74
C THR A 261 -0.84 4.41 9.44
N LEU A 262 -1.51 3.52 8.72
CA LEU A 262 -2.18 3.90 7.47
C LEU A 262 -3.31 4.92 7.66
N ASN A 263 -3.86 5.07 8.86
CA ASN A 263 -4.79 6.15 9.18
C ASN A 263 -4.18 7.56 9.02
N ASP A 264 -2.87 7.67 8.95
CA ASP A 264 -2.17 8.94 8.78
C ASP A 264 -1.75 9.23 7.33
N LEU A 265 -2.02 8.29 6.41
CA LEU A 265 -1.57 8.41 5.02
C LEU A 265 -2.18 9.64 4.33
N GLY A 266 -3.42 10.01 4.65
CA GLY A 266 -4.04 11.23 4.11
C GLY A 266 -3.23 12.50 4.45
N HIS A 267 -2.74 12.61 5.70
CA HIS A 267 -1.89 13.72 6.13
C HIS A 267 -0.53 13.70 5.45
N TYR A 268 0.08 12.53 5.32
CA TYR A 268 1.31 12.34 4.57
C TYR A 268 1.16 12.80 3.12
N MET A 269 0.08 12.42 2.44
CA MET A 269 -0.17 12.76 1.03
C MET A 269 -0.44 14.24 0.81
N LEU A 270 -1.18 14.92 1.70
CA LEU A 270 -1.38 16.36 1.61
C LEU A 270 -0.07 17.14 1.83
N ASP A 271 0.74 16.71 2.80
CA ASP A 271 2.06 17.29 3.04
C ASP A 271 2.99 17.09 1.85
N LEU A 272 3.04 15.86 1.29
CA LEU A 272 3.79 15.55 0.09
C LEU A 272 3.41 16.46 -1.09
N ALA A 273 2.11 16.70 -1.26
CA ALA A 273 1.57 17.55 -2.34
C ALA A 273 1.64 19.06 -2.03
N ASN A 274 2.10 19.47 -0.84
CA ASN A 274 2.05 20.86 -0.35
C ASN A 274 0.63 21.46 -0.40
N VAL A 275 -0.38 20.67 -0.08
CA VAL A 275 -1.79 21.10 -0.07
C VAL A 275 -2.24 21.38 1.36
N GLY A 276 -2.56 22.64 1.63
CA GLY A 276 -3.15 23.05 2.90
C GLY A 276 -4.64 22.71 2.99
N SER A 277 -5.07 22.29 4.19
CA SER A 277 -6.48 22.04 4.50
C SER A 277 -6.72 22.32 5.99
N PRO A 278 -7.91 22.81 6.39
CA PRO A 278 -8.30 22.89 7.81
C PRO A 278 -8.31 21.54 8.53
N GLN A 279 -8.37 20.44 7.78
CA GLN A 279 -8.33 19.07 8.31
C GLN A 279 -6.91 18.48 8.37
N PHE A 280 -5.93 19.20 7.85
CA PHE A 280 -4.53 18.76 7.92
C PHE A 280 -3.99 18.91 9.35
N ASP A 281 -3.44 17.82 9.87
CA ASP A 281 -2.77 17.76 11.16
C ASP A 281 -1.29 17.42 10.96
N ALA A 282 -0.41 18.39 11.21
CA ALA A 282 1.03 18.22 11.03
C ALA A 282 1.64 17.19 11.99
N THR A 283 1.00 16.91 13.13
CA THR A 283 1.46 15.87 14.07
C THR A 283 1.22 14.46 13.56
N ARG A 284 0.42 14.31 12.49
CA ARG A 284 0.11 13.06 11.82
C ARG A 284 0.86 12.87 10.51
N SER A 285 1.54 13.88 9.99
CA SER A 285 2.37 13.74 8.79
C SER A 285 3.80 13.38 9.16
N ALA A 286 4.26 12.20 8.79
CA ALA A 286 5.65 11.80 8.99
C ALA A 286 6.67 12.63 8.18
N LEU A 287 6.21 13.47 7.24
CA LEU A 287 7.05 14.42 6.52
C LEU A 287 7.21 15.75 7.27
N SER A 288 6.38 16.00 8.29
CA SER A 288 6.39 17.21 9.09
C SER A 288 7.41 17.12 10.23
N GLY A 289 8.12 18.22 10.50
CA GLY A 289 8.92 18.35 11.71
C GLY A 289 8.13 18.33 13.03
N ALA A 290 6.81 18.40 12.95
CA ALA A 290 5.90 18.33 14.10
C ALA A 290 5.34 16.90 14.31
N TYR A 291 5.76 15.91 13.52
CA TYR A 291 5.24 14.55 13.64
C TYR A 291 5.40 13.99 15.05
N ASP A 292 4.31 13.48 15.60
CA ASP A 292 4.32 12.86 16.93
C ASP A 292 4.42 11.34 16.83
N ALA A 293 5.66 10.84 16.87
CA ALA A 293 5.96 9.42 16.81
C ALA A 293 5.58 8.65 18.11
N SER A 294 5.12 9.36 19.15
CA SER A 294 4.70 8.73 20.42
C SER A 294 3.20 8.43 20.48
N ARG A 295 2.45 8.82 19.48
CA ARG A 295 1.00 8.52 19.42
C ARG A 295 0.76 7.01 19.37
N PRO A 296 -0.20 6.48 20.17
CA PRO A 296 -0.59 5.08 20.06
C PRO A 296 -1.09 4.73 18.66
N ARG A 297 -0.61 3.61 18.11
CA ARG A 297 -1.13 3.06 16.87
C ARG A 297 -2.23 2.06 17.18
N ILE A 298 -3.47 2.53 17.14
CA ILE A 298 -4.64 1.69 17.45
C ILE A 298 -4.96 0.81 16.25
N VAL A 299 -5.05 -0.50 16.49
CA VAL A 299 -5.42 -1.52 15.51
C VAL A 299 -6.63 -2.32 16.00
N LEU A 300 -7.39 -2.91 15.06
CA LEU A 300 -8.59 -3.69 15.35
C LEU A 300 -9.53 -2.94 16.30
N SER A 301 -9.74 -1.66 16.02
CA SER A 301 -10.60 -0.70 16.73
C SER A 301 -10.21 -0.38 18.17
N SER A 302 -9.38 -1.16 18.87
CA SER A 302 -9.15 -0.97 20.31
C SER A 302 -7.78 -1.38 20.85
N ILE A 303 -6.95 -2.02 20.06
CA ILE A 303 -5.67 -2.56 20.52
C ILE A 303 -4.57 -1.54 20.24
N ASP A 304 -3.85 -1.09 21.27
CA ASP A 304 -2.61 -0.36 21.08
C ASP A 304 -1.51 -1.33 20.59
N PHE A 305 -1.09 -1.14 19.34
CA PHE A 305 -0.09 -2.00 18.71
C PHE A 305 1.28 -1.93 19.39
N ASP A 306 1.61 -0.78 19.96
CA ASP A 306 2.91 -0.49 20.59
C ASP A 306 2.95 -0.75 22.11
N ALA A 307 1.80 -1.08 22.71
CA ALA A 307 1.76 -1.36 24.15
C ALA A 307 2.66 -2.55 24.53
N PRO A 308 3.37 -2.49 25.65
CA PRO A 308 4.13 -3.62 26.18
C PRO A 308 3.22 -4.86 26.36
N ARG A 309 3.68 -5.99 25.89
CA ARG A 309 2.95 -7.28 25.94
C ARG A 309 3.66 -8.28 26.81
#